data_2ac14a78060e46e7c7f2b8bdf52b0cb1
#
_entry.id   2ac14a78060e46e7c7f2b8bdf52b0cb1
#
_cell.length_a   1.000
_cell.length_b   1.000
_cell.length_c   1.000
_cell.angle_alpha   90.00
_cell.angle_beta   90.00
_cell.angle_gamma   90.00
#
_symmetry.space_group_name_H-M   'P 1'
#
loop_
_entity.id
_entity.type
_entity.pdbx_description
1 polymer ?
#
loop_
_entity_poly.entity_id
_entity_poly.type
_entity_poly.pdbx_seq_one_letter_code
_entity_poly.pdbx_strand_id
1 'polypeptide(L)'
;PLCLTSFSGGSKDNAIPRSCQATVVAMGIGLERINDIAAQLQQEVRETYDEPEALVQAFDVDALGGNALTTAATADVISLLCAAPNGVQAYCPDMPELVQTSLNLGIAKLGDRFTTTFSVRSSVNSEKEGLITKLKELADFYNGTYSQSGTYPAWEFKKDSRLRDVMVPIYTRMFGKEPKVLAIHAGLECGLLGDKLPGLDCVSIGPQMHDIHTSREKLEIASTRRTWEFLL
;
A
#
# COMPACT_ATOMS: atom_id res chain seq x y z
N PRO A 1 16.96 -8.54 -27.85
CA PRO A 1 16.45 -7.38 -27.16
C PRO A 1 14.93 -7.47 -27.03
N LEU A 2 14.37 -6.87 -25.94
CA LEU A 2 12.94 -6.74 -25.67
C LEU A 2 12.54 -5.28 -25.83
N CYS A 3 11.40 -5.04 -26.46
CA CYS A 3 10.82 -3.71 -26.61
C CYS A 3 9.36 -3.75 -26.15
N LEU A 4 9.03 -3.00 -25.08
CA LEU A 4 7.70 -2.93 -24.50
C LEU A 4 6.73 -2.18 -25.42
N THR A 5 5.57 -2.74 -25.69
CA THR A 5 4.50 -2.11 -26.48
C THR A 5 3.30 -1.74 -25.63
N SER A 6 3.00 -2.53 -24.59
CA SER A 6 1.97 -2.21 -23.62
C SER A 6 2.31 -2.73 -22.23
N PHE A 7 1.78 -2.08 -21.21
CA PHE A 7 1.89 -2.51 -19.83
C PHE A 7 0.66 -2.03 -19.06
N SER A 8 0.06 -2.92 -18.28
CA SER A 8 -1.04 -2.59 -17.39
C SER A 8 -1.04 -3.52 -16.18
N GLY A 9 -0.94 -2.95 -14.99
CA GLY A 9 -1.00 -3.67 -13.73
C GLY A 9 -1.77 -2.88 -12.69
N GLY A 10 -2.63 -3.57 -11.93
CA GLY A 10 -3.46 -2.98 -10.91
C GLY A 10 -4.61 -2.10 -11.40
N SER A 11 -5.52 -1.76 -10.48
CA SER A 11 -6.73 -0.98 -10.79
C SER A 11 -7.06 0.09 -9.74
N LYS A 12 -6.47 -0.01 -8.55
CA LYS A 12 -6.65 0.93 -7.44
C LYS A 12 -5.31 1.18 -6.76
N ASP A 13 -5.04 2.41 -6.40
CA ASP A 13 -3.81 2.83 -5.72
C ASP A 13 -3.63 2.17 -4.35
N ASN A 14 -4.71 1.97 -3.62
CA ASN A 14 -4.75 1.44 -2.26
C ASN A 14 -5.05 -0.06 -2.16
N ALA A 15 -5.01 -0.78 -3.26
CA ALA A 15 -5.19 -2.23 -3.30
C ALA A 15 -3.96 -2.92 -3.91
N ILE A 16 -3.55 -4.04 -3.32
CA ILE A 16 -2.46 -4.87 -3.87
C ILE A 16 -2.90 -5.39 -5.25
N PRO A 17 -2.13 -5.14 -6.31
CA PRO A 17 -2.43 -5.63 -7.65
C PRO A 17 -2.50 -7.15 -7.70
N ARG A 18 -3.57 -7.68 -8.29
CA ARG A 18 -3.73 -9.13 -8.47
C ARG A 18 -3.26 -9.64 -9.81
N SER A 19 -3.07 -8.75 -10.77
CA SER A 19 -2.65 -9.13 -12.12
C SER A 19 -1.88 -7.98 -12.77
N CYS A 20 -1.00 -8.38 -13.68
CA CYS A 20 -0.26 -7.48 -14.54
C CYS A 20 -0.15 -8.14 -15.94
N GLN A 21 -0.24 -7.33 -16.97
CA GLN A 21 -0.06 -7.76 -18.35
C GLN A 21 0.93 -6.83 -19.06
N ALA A 22 1.86 -7.44 -19.79
CA ALA A 22 2.79 -6.71 -20.64
C ALA A 22 2.80 -7.34 -22.03
N THR A 23 2.87 -6.52 -23.07
CA THR A 23 3.13 -6.97 -24.42
C THR A 23 4.49 -6.47 -24.85
N VAL A 24 5.30 -7.35 -25.41
CA VAL A 24 6.68 -7.04 -25.82
C VAL A 24 6.96 -7.58 -27.21
N VAL A 25 7.78 -6.85 -27.96
CA VAL A 25 8.44 -7.39 -29.15
C VAL A 25 9.75 -8.03 -28.70
N ALA A 26 9.87 -9.34 -28.88
CA ALA A 26 11.07 -10.10 -28.54
C ALA A 26 11.85 -10.44 -29.81
N MET A 27 13.09 -9.98 -29.90
CA MET A 27 13.96 -10.25 -31.04
C MET A 27 15.05 -11.24 -30.65
N GLY A 28 15.12 -12.37 -31.37
CA GLY A 28 16.14 -13.42 -31.14
C GLY A 28 15.86 -14.32 -29.95
N ILE A 29 14.64 -14.29 -29.40
CA ILE A 29 14.16 -15.19 -28.34
C ILE A 29 12.83 -15.78 -28.80
N GLY A 30 12.72 -17.12 -28.87
CA GLY A 30 11.49 -17.80 -29.19
C GLY A 30 10.51 -17.85 -28.00
N LEU A 31 9.22 -18.02 -28.30
CA LEU A 31 8.15 -18.14 -27.31
C LEU A 31 8.40 -19.29 -26.31
N GLU A 32 8.97 -20.40 -26.76
CA GLU A 32 9.33 -21.56 -25.92
C GLU A 32 10.27 -21.10 -24.76
N ARG A 33 11.34 -20.37 -25.09
CA ARG A 33 12.26 -19.86 -24.08
C ARG A 33 11.61 -18.86 -23.12
N ILE A 34 10.68 -18.04 -23.60
CA ILE A 34 9.92 -17.11 -22.76
C ILE A 34 9.01 -17.87 -21.79
N ASN A 35 8.37 -18.93 -22.27
CA ASN A 35 7.54 -19.80 -21.43
C ASN A 35 8.36 -20.58 -20.38
N ASP A 36 9.59 -21.00 -20.69
CA ASP A 36 10.48 -21.59 -19.69
C ASP A 36 10.77 -20.60 -18.55
N ILE A 37 11.07 -19.35 -18.91
CA ILE A 37 11.31 -18.28 -17.92
C ILE A 37 10.03 -17.99 -17.11
N ALA A 38 8.88 -17.94 -17.76
CA ALA A 38 7.59 -17.73 -17.10
C ALA A 38 7.29 -18.86 -16.09
N ALA A 39 7.54 -20.10 -16.45
CA ALA A 39 7.35 -21.26 -15.58
C ALA A 39 8.29 -21.21 -14.35
N GLN A 40 9.56 -20.85 -14.56
CA GLN A 40 10.53 -20.69 -13.46
C GLN A 40 10.09 -19.57 -12.51
N LEU A 41 9.71 -18.40 -13.04
CA LEU A 41 9.22 -17.29 -12.26
C LEU A 41 7.94 -17.64 -11.49
N GLN A 42 7.02 -18.37 -12.12
CA GLN A 42 5.80 -18.84 -11.45
C GLN A 42 6.11 -19.72 -10.24
N GLN A 43 7.05 -20.65 -10.40
CA GLN A 43 7.47 -21.51 -9.29
C GLN A 43 8.11 -20.68 -8.16
N GLU A 44 9.02 -19.78 -8.50
CA GLU A 44 9.68 -18.90 -7.54
C GLU A 44 8.67 -18.06 -6.75
N VAL A 45 7.70 -17.45 -7.43
CA VAL A 45 6.64 -16.65 -6.79
C VAL A 45 5.81 -17.50 -5.83
N ARG A 46 5.40 -18.71 -6.25
CA ARG A 46 4.61 -19.62 -5.42
C ARG A 46 5.33 -20.03 -4.15
N GLU A 47 6.62 -20.31 -4.24
CA GLU A 47 7.43 -20.77 -3.11
C GLU A 47 7.85 -19.62 -2.19
N THR A 48 8.23 -18.47 -2.76
CA THR A 48 8.77 -17.36 -2.00
C THR A 48 7.68 -16.57 -1.24
N TYR A 49 6.50 -16.43 -1.86
CA TYR A 49 5.43 -15.60 -1.34
C TYR A 49 4.22 -16.40 -0.82
N ASP A 50 4.32 -17.73 -0.78
CA ASP A 50 3.21 -18.62 -0.39
C ASP A 50 1.91 -18.34 -1.17
N GLU A 51 2.05 -18.13 -2.50
CA GLU A 51 0.96 -17.81 -3.42
C GLU A 51 0.71 -18.98 -4.38
N PRO A 52 0.09 -20.08 -3.93
CA PRO A 52 -0.05 -21.31 -4.73
C PRO A 52 -0.85 -21.12 -6.03
N GLU A 53 -1.70 -20.09 -6.08
CA GLU A 53 -2.52 -19.76 -7.26
C GLU A 53 -1.82 -18.81 -8.24
N ALA A 54 -0.58 -18.37 -7.96
CA ALA A 54 0.16 -17.52 -8.87
C ALA A 54 0.31 -18.17 -10.25
N LEU A 55 0.02 -17.42 -11.29
CA LEU A 55 0.07 -17.86 -12.68
C LEU A 55 0.86 -16.86 -13.51
N VAL A 56 1.92 -17.34 -14.17
CA VAL A 56 2.73 -16.56 -15.11
C VAL A 56 2.73 -17.30 -16.43
N GLN A 57 2.24 -16.68 -17.49
CA GLN A 57 2.10 -17.26 -18.82
C GLN A 57 2.53 -16.27 -19.90
N ALA A 58 3.08 -16.79 -20.99
CA ALA A 58 3.35 -16.03 -22.18
C ALA A 58 2.71 -16.69 -23.39
N PHE A 59 2.16 -15.89 -24.28
CA PHE A 59 1.58 -16.37 -25.55
C PHE A 59 1.96 -15.42 -26.67
N ASP A 60 1.99 -15.97 -27.86
CA ASP A 60 2.12 -15.17 -29.06
C ASP A 60 0.81 -14.41 -29.31
N VAL A 61 0.94 -13.18 -29.71
CA VAL A 61 -0.21 -12.34 -30.07
C VAL A 61 0.05 -11.71 -31.45
N ASP A 62 -0.98 -11.59 -32.24
CA ASP A 62 -0.89 -10.87 -33.50
C ASP A 62 -0.41 -9.44 -33.25
N ALA A 63 0.36 -8.90 -34.18
CA ALA A 63 0.96 -7.56 -34.07
C ALA A 63 -0.10 -6.54 -33.70
N LEU A 64 -0.12 -6.13 -32.43
CA LEU A 64 -0.96 -5.04 -31.95
C LEU A 64 -0.40 -3.75 -32.56
N GLY A 65 -1.20 -3.03 -33.31
CA GLY A 65 -0.81 -1.72 -33.84
C GLY A 65 -0.41 -0.80 -32.69
N GLY A 66 0.78 -0.26 -32.71
CA GLY A 66 1.33 0.67 -31.72
C GLY A 66 2.83 0.78 -31.84
N ASN A 67 3.39 1.86 -31.30
CA ASN A 67 4.83 2.06 -31.26
C ASN A 67 5.43 1.32 -30.05
N ALA A 68 6.40 0.45 -30.31
CA ALA A 68 7.20 -0.14 -29.25
C ALA A 68 8.17 0.92 -28.67
N LEU A 69 8.38 0.85 -27.37
CA LEU A 69 9.48 1.57 -26.73
C LEU A 69 10.82 1.08 -27.31
N THR A 70 11.83 1.92 -27.29
CA THR A 70 13.19 1.49 -27.60
C THR A 70 13.66 0.47 -26.54
N THR A 71 14.69 -0.30 -26.87
CA THR A 71 15.32 -1.23 -25.91
C THR A 71 15.81 -0.49 -24.65
N ALA A 72 16.38 0.71 -24.81
CA ALA A 72 16.83 1.53 -23.70
C ALA A 72 15.65 1.97 -22.81
N ALA A 73 14.58 2.52 -23.37
CA ALA A 73 13.40 2.93 -22.62
C ALA A 73 12.69 1.73 -21.96
N THR A 74 12.71 0.56 -22.59
CA THR A 74 12.20 -0.67 -21.96
C THR A 74 13.05 -1.07 -20.76
N ALA A 75 14.38 -0.98 -20.86
CA ALA A 75 15.29 -1.24 -19.75
C ALA A 75 15.08 -0.25 -18.60
N ASP A 76 14.84 1.03 -18.89
CA ASP A 76 14.51 2.06 -17.90
C ASP A 76 13.21 1.72 -17.14
N VAL A 77 12.16 1.30 -17.84
CA VAL A 77 10.90 0.87 -17.21
C VAL A 77 11.12 -0.32 -16.28
N ILE A 78 11.87 -1.35 -16.73
CA ILE A 78 12.17 -2.51 -15.90
C ILE A 78 12.98 -2.09 -14.68
N SER A 79 14.02 -1.29 -14.85
CA SER A 79 14.89 -0.82 -13.77
C SER A 79 14.12 0.03 -12.76
N LEU A 80 13.22 0.90 -13.22
CA LEU A 80 12.34 1.69 -12.36
C LEU A 80 11.45 0.79 -11.51
N LEU A 81 10.80 -0.20 -12.11
CA LEU A 81 9.94 -1.14 -11.38
C LEU A 81 10.72 -1.98 -10.35
N CYS A 82 11.94 -2.39 -10.68
CA CYS A 82 12.82 -3.13 -9.77
C CYS A 82 13.38 -2.25 -8.63
N ALA A 83 13.63 -0.97 -8.89
CA ALA A 83 14.17 -0.03 -7.91
C ALA A 83 13.09 0.59 -7.01
N ALA A 84 11.84 0.60 -7.47
CA ALA A 84 10.74 1.21 -6.73
C ALA A 84 10.50 0.46 -5.41
N PRO A 85 10.48 1.18 -4.26
CA PRO A 85 10.13 0.55 -3.00
C PRO A 85 8.67 0.07 -3.04
N ASN A 86 8.39 -1.08 -2.42
CA ASN A 86 7.04 -1.62 -2.30
C ASN A 86 6.89 -2.46 -1.02
N GLY A 87 5.67 -2.58 -0.50
CA GLY A 87 5.38 -3.38 0.69
C GLY A 87 5.72 -2.68 2.00
N VAL A 88 5.91 -3.48 3.06
CA VAL A 88 6.26 -3.00 4.41
C VAL A 88 7.69 -2.47 4.42
N GLN A 89 7.87 -1.28 4.97
CA GLN A 89 9.16 -0.62 5.11
C GLN A 89 9.65 -0.57 6.57
N ALA A 90 8.71 -0.47 7.51
CA ALA A 90 9.03 -0.48 8.94
C ALA A 90 7.89 -1.02 9.78
N TYR A 91 8.23 -1.63 10.90
CA TYR A 91 7.32 -2.02 11.97
C TYR A 91 7.47 -1.10 13.18
N CYS A 92 6.41 -0.96 13.96
CA CYS A 92 6.42 -0.14 15.16
C CYS A 92 7.34 -0.79 16.24
N PRO A 93 8.34 -0.06 16.77
CA PRO A 93 9.23 -0.62 17.78
C PRO A 93 8.53 -1.03 19.09
N ASP A 94 7.48 -0.29 19.47
CA ASP A 94 6.70 -0.57 20.69
C ASP A 94 5.61 -1.64 20.46
N MET A 95 5.30 -1.99 19.22
CA MET A 95 4.33 -3.01 18.81
C MET A 95 4.84 -3.75 17.55
N PRO A 96 5.70 -4.78 17.72
CA PRO A 96 6.41 -5.41 16.60
C PRO A 96 5.54 -6.04 15.51
N GLU A 97 4.28 -6.35 15.80
CA GLU A 97 3.32 -6.88 14.82
C GLU A 97 2.61 -5.77 14.02
N LEU A 98 2.76 -4.50 14.45
CA LEU A 98 2.12 -3.38 13.78
C LEU A 98 3.01 -2.83 12.68
N VAL A 99 2.51 -2.82 11.45
CA VAL A 99 3.14 -2.11 10.33
C VAL A 99 3.10 -0.61 10.62
N GLN A 100 4.25 0.03 10.71
CA GLN A 100 4.39 1.48 10.92
C GLN A 100 4.42 2.24 9.61
N THR A 101 5.15 1.73 8.63
CA THR A 101 5.35 2.39 7.34
C THR A 101 5.29 1.37 6.21
N SER A 102 4.49 1.65 5.22
CA SER A 102 4.41 0.84 4.00
C SER A 102 4.05 1.69 2.79
N LEU A 103 4.27 1.13 1.63
CA LEU A 103 3.70 1.66 0.39
C LEU A 103 3.27 0.52 -0.52
N ASN A 104 2.33 0.84 -1.39
CA ASN A 104 1.79 -0.09 -2.38
C ASN A 104 1.91 0.52 -3.78
N LEU A 105 2.62 -0.14 -4.68
CA LEU A 105 2.55 0.14 -6.10
C LEU A 105 1.20 -0.40 -6.62
N GLY A 106 0.17 0.42 -6.54
CA GLY A 106 -1.21 0.00 -6.82
C GLY A 106 -1.55 0.00 -8.31
N ILE A 107 -0.93 0.88 -9.09
CA ILE A 107 -1.17 0.98 -10.54
C ILE A 107 0.14 1.24 -11.26
N ALA A 108 0.38 0.50 -12.35
CA ALA A 108 1.44 0.80 -13.31
C ALA A 108 0.89 0.63 -14.73
N LYS A 109 1.14 1.60 -15.61
CA LYS A 109 0.57 1.61 -16.95
C LYS A 109 1.48 2.30 -17.96
N LEU A 110 1.56 1.73 -19.15
CA LEU A 110 2.13 2.40 -20.32
C LEU A 110 0.99 3.01 -21.15
N GLY A 111 1.01 4.34 -21.27
CA GLY A 111 0.23 5.15 -22.19
C GLY A 111 1.21 5.94 -23.06
N ASP A 112 0.98 7.25 -23.22
CA ASP A 112 1.94 8.16 -23.86
C ASP A 112 3.25 8.23 -23.05
N ARG A 113 3.16 7.97 -21.75
CA ARG A 113 4.27 7.80 -20.81
C ARG A 113 4.02 6.58 -19.95
N PHE A 114 5.09 6.00 -19.39
CA PHE A 114 4.98 5.01 -18.34
C PHE A 114 4.65 5.72 -17.02
N THR A 115 3.58 5.32 -16.37
CA THR A 115 3.10 5.92 -15.11
C THR A 115 3.00 4.87 -14.02
N THR A 116 3.37 5.26 -12.81
CA THR A 116 3.21 4.46 -11.58
C THR A 116 2.46 5.26 -10.53
N THR A 117 1.56 4.61 -9.81
CA THR A 117 0.81 5.22 -8.71
C THR A 117 1.05 4.42 -7.44
N PHE A 118 1.51 5.11 -6.41
CA PHE A 118 1.79 4.54 -5.10
C PHE A 118 0.83 5.09 -4.06
N SER A 119 0.36 4.22 -3.17
CA SER A 119 -0.30 4.60 -1.92
C SER A 119 0.71 4.47 -0.78
N VAL A 120 1.16 5.60 -0.24
CA VAL A 120 2.12 5.65 0.87
C VAL A 120 1.38 5.82 2.18
N ARG A 121 1.69 4.98 3.16
CA ARG A 121 1.10 5.02 4.49
C ARG A 121 2.19 4.96 5.55
N SER A 122 2.11 5.84 6.53
CA SER A 122 2.96 5.79 7.72
C SER A 122 2.24 6.43 8.90
N SER A 123 2.43 5.87 10.08
CA SER A 123 2.07 6.51 11.34
C SER A 123 3.14 7.52 11.82
N VAL A 124 4.30 7.60 11.13
CA VAL A 124 5.42 8.49 11.44
C VAL A 124 5.68 9.44 10.28
N ASN A 125 5.55 10.76 10.52
CA ASN A 125 5.68 11.76 9.47
C ASN A 125 7.07 11.74 8.79
N SER A 126 8.15 11.61 9.55
CA SER A 126 9.50 11.59 9.00
C SER A 126 9.76 10.41 8.07
N GLU A 127 9.21 9.24 8.37
CA GLU A 127 9.32 8.06 7.51
C GLU A 127 8.48 8.23 6.24
N LYS A 128 7.26 8.79 6.37
CA LYS A 128 6.43 9.12 5.23
C LYS A 128 7.14 10.07 4.26
N GLU A 129 7.70 11.17 4.77
CA GLU A 129 8.45 12.13 3.95
C GLU A 129 9.72 11.50 3.35
N GLY A 130 10.37 10.59 4.06
CA GLY A 130 11.50 9.83 3.54
C GLY A 130 11.13 8.97 2.32
N LEU A 131 9.98 8.28 2.35
CA LEU A 131 9.48 7.53 1.19
C LEU A 131 9.06 8.43 0.03
N ILE A 132 8.42 9.56 0.32
CA ILE A 132 8.06 10.56 -0.69
C ILE A 132 9.31 11.07 -1.38
N THR A 133 10.37 11.37 -0.62
CA THR A 133 11.66 11.81 -1.17
C THR A 133 12.26 10.75 -2.08
N LYS A 134 12.30 9.48 -1.67
CA LYS A 134 12.78 8.37 -2.50
C LYS A 134 12.00 8.24 -3.82
N LEU A 135 10.68 8.39 -3.79
CA LEU A 135 9.87 8.33 -5.00
C LEU A 135 10.11 9.53 -5.94
N LYS A 136 10.37 10.73 -5.38
CA LYS A 136 10.77 11.91 -6.16
C LYS A 136 12.13 11.70 -6.82
N GLU A 137 13.14 11.26 -6.05
CA GLU A 137 14.47 10.97 -6.56
C GLU A 137 14.45 9.90 -7.66
N LEU A 138 13.61 8.88 -7.49
CA LEU A 138 13.40 7.84 -8.50
C LEU A 138 12.80 8.43 -9.79
N ALA A 139 11.77 9.28 -9.67
CA ALA A 139 11.18 9.95 -10.81
C ALA A 139 12.18 10.85 -11.53
N ASP A 140 12.96 11.65 -10.79
CA ASP A 140 13.97 12.55 -11.34
C ASP A 140 15.08 11.79 -12.06
N PHE A 141 15.52 10.65 -11.49
CA PHE A 141 16.57 9.81 -12.10
C PHE A 141 16.17 9.32 -13.51
N TYR A 142 14.90 9.01 -13.72
CA TYR A 142 14.37 8.60 -15.04
C TYR A 142 13.77 9.75 -15.85
N ASN A 143 14.10 11.00 -15.53
CA ASN A 143 13.55 12.21 -16.17
C ASN A 143 12.01 12.22 -16.19
N GLY A 144 11.42 11.70 -15.14
CA GLY A 144 9.98 11.66 -14.93
C GLY A 144 9.44 12.91 -14.25
N THR A 145 8.16 12.90 -13.96
CA THR A 145 7.49 13.93 -13.16
C THR A 145 6.81 13.29 -11.98
N TYR A 146 6.86 13.95 -10.85
CA TYR A 146 6.20 13.53 -9.61
C TYR A 146 4.98 14.41 -9.33
N SER A 147 3.91 13.82 -8.87
CA SER A 147 2.74 14.51 -8.32
C SER A 147 2.24 13.79 -7.07
N GLN A 148 1.58 14.52 -6.18
CA GLN A 148 1.08 14.02 -4.92
C GLN A 148 -0.32 14.56 -4.65
N SER A 149 -1.19 13.73 -4.11
CA SER A 149 -2.56 14.09 -3.71
C SER A 149 -2.99 13.31 -2.47
N GLY A 150 -4.05 13.74 -1.80
CA GLY A 150 -4.64 13.03 -0.67
C GLY A 150 -3.73 12.93 0.56
N THR A 151 -2.86 13.91 0.76
CA THR A 151 -1.93 13.92 1.89
C THR A 151 -2.66 14.20 3.18
N TYR A 152 -2.35 13.42 4.21
CA TYR A 152 -2.82 13.64 5.59
C TYR A 152 -1.66 13.44 6.58
N PRO A 153 -1.69 14.11 7.76
CA PRO A 153 -0.69 13.94 8.80
C PRO A 153 -0.72 12.53 9.39
N ALA A 154 0.44 12.03 9.78
CA ALA A 154 0.54 10.79 10.53
C ALA A 154 -0.03 10.97 11.95
N TRP A 155 -0.52 9.87 12.53
CA TRP A 155 -0.90 9.79 13.93
C TRP A 155 -0.01 8.76 14.62
N GLU A 156 1.08 9.26 15.21
CA GLU A 156 2.07 8.43 15.87
C GLU A 156 1.50 7.81 17.15
N PHE A 157 1.84 6.54 17.39
CA PHE A 157 1.52 5.90 18.66
C PHE A 157 2.28 6.60 19.79
N LYS A 158 1.53 7.17 20.73
CA LYS A 158 2.08 7.83 21.90
C LYS A 158 2.16 6.83 23.04
N LYS A 159 3.38 6.42 23.43
CA LYS A 159 3.59 5.46 24.51
C LYS A 159 3.00 5.96 25.82
N ASP A 160 3.30 7.21 26.20
CA ASP A 160 2.78 7.86 27.40
C ASP A 160 1.55 8.68 27.05
N SER A 161 0.37 8.17 27.36
CA SER A 161 -0.92 8.84 27.11
C SER A 161 -1.73 8.91 28.39
N ARG A 162 -1.83 10.11 28.97
CA ARG A 162 -2.61 10.33 30.17
C ARG A 162 -4.10 10.00 29.97
N LEU A 163 -4.63 10.29 28.78
CA LEU A 163 -6.01 9.96 28.45
C LEU A 163 -6.24 8.46 28.46
N ARG A 164 -5.35 7.69 27.84
CA ARG A 164 -5.43 6.22 27.83
C ARG A 164 -5.28 5.63 29.23
N ASP A 165 -4.37 6.19 30.06
CA ASP A 165 -4.16 5.74 31.43
C ASP A 165 -5.39 5.94 32.31
N VAL A 166 -6.25 6.91 32.00
CA VAL A 166 -7.54 7.13 32.66
C VAL A 166 -8.61 6.21 32.07
N MET A 167 -8.66 6.07 30.75
CA MET A 167 -9.73 5.35 30.06
C MET A 167 -9.67 3.85 30.28
N VAL A 168 -8.49 3.23 30.26
CA VAL A 168 -8.33 1.78 30.40
C VAL A 168 -8.88 1.24 31.73
N PRO A 169 -8.53 1.80 32.90
CA PRO A 169 -9.11 1.37 34.18
C PRO A 169 -10.62 1.59 34.29
N ILE A 170 -11.13 2.69 33.73
CA ILE A 170 -12.58 2.98 33.73
C ILE A 170 -13.31 1.94 32.90
N TYR A 171 -12.84 1.67 31.68
CA TYR A 171 -13.40 0.65 30.81
C TYR A 171 -13.42 -0.73 31.47
N THR A 172 -12.28 -1.12 32.09
CA THR A 172 -12.16 -2.40 32.79
C THR A 172 -13.16 -2.53 33.93
N ARG A 173 -13.34 -1.46 34.71
CA ARG A 173 -14.31 -1.40 35.81
C ARG A 173 -15.75 -1.50 35.31
N MET A 174 -16.08 -0.80 34.20
CA MET A 174 -17.45 -0.78 33.65
C MET A 174 -17.85 -2.08 32.98
N PHE A 175 -16.94 -2.74 32.28
CA PHE A 175 -17.26 -3.88 31.43
C PHE A 175 -16.64 -5.20 31.86
N GLY A 176 -15.88 -5.23 32.98
CA GLY A 176 -15.27 -6.45 33.54
C GLY A 176 -14.16 -7.05 32.69
N LYS A 177 -13.65 -6.32 31.68
CA LYS A 177 -12.57 -6.76 30.81
C LYS A 177 -11.71 -5.57 30.38
N GLU A 178 -10.44 -5.80 30.23
CA GLU A 178 -9.51 -4.79 29.73
C GLU A 178 -9.76 -4.51 28.23
N PRO A 179 -9.76 -3.24 27.81
CA PRO A 179 -9.85 -2.90 26.40
C PRO A 179 -8.55 -3.25 25.67
N LYS A 180 -8.65 -3.65 24.41
CA LYS A 180 -7.47 -3.79 23.57
C LYS A 180 -7.02 -2.42 23.13
N VAL A 181 -5.79 -2.04 23.49
CA VAL A 181 -5.12 -0.86 22.98
C VAL A 181 -4.42 -1.25 21.68
N LEU A 182 -4.83 -0.64 20.60
CA LEU A 182 -4.29 -0.91 19.26
C LEU A 182 -3.82 0.40 18.65
N ALA A 183 -2.79 0.34 17.84
CA ALA A 183 -2.48 1.38 16.89
C ALA A 183 -2.89 0.87 15.50
N ILE A 184 -3.26 1.78 14.62
CA ILE A 184 -3.65 1.43 13.27
C ILE A 184 -2.83 2.20 12.26
N HIS A 185 -2.54 1.57 11.15
CA HIS A 185 -1.82 2.09 10.02
C HIS A 185 -2.80 2.75 9.02
N ALA A 186 -3.53 3.76 9.48
CA ALA A 186 -4.52 4.48 8.70
C ALA A 186 -4.57 5.96 9.06
N GLY A 187 -5.01 6.80 8.12
CA GLY A 187 -5.32 8.19 8.40
C GLY A 187 -6.62 8.29 9.20
N LEU A 188 -6.53 8.91 10.37
CA LEU A 188 -7.68 9.23 11.20
C LEU A 188 -7.71 10.72 11.54
N GLU A 189 -8.86 11.21 11.96
CA GLU A 189 -9.07 12.58 12.42
C GLU A 189 -8.11 12.96 13.56
N CYS A 190 -7.70 12.00 14.39
CA CYS A 190 -6.71 12.21 15.45
C CYS A 190 -5.37 12.71 14.91
N GLY A 191 -4.94 12.26 13.73
CA GLY A 191 -3.74 12.78 13.05
C GLY A 191 -3.90 14.25 12.66
N LEU A 192 -5.05 14.61 12.09
CA LEU A 192 -5.37 15.99 11.71
C LEU A 192 -5.46 16.91 12.94
N LEU A 193 -6.10 16.43 14.01
CA LEU A 193 -6.22 17.21 15.26
C LEU A 193 -4.86 17.38 15.94
N GLY A 194 -4.04 16.32 15.99
CA GLY A 194 -2.70 16.35 16.57
C GLY A 194 -1.74 17.28 15.82
N ASP A 195 -1.87 17.35 14.49
CA ASP A 195 -1.10 18.28 13.64
C ASP A 195 -1.46 19.74 13.94
N LYS A 196 -2.74 20.03 14.14
CA LYS A 196 -3.24 21.39 14.44
C LYS A 196 -3.04 21.82 15.89
N LEU A 197 -3.00 20.87 16.81
CA LEU A 197 -2.90 21.10 18.26
C LEU A 197 -1.69 20.32 18.80
N PRO A 198 -0.47 20.87 18.70
CA PRO A 198 0.74 20.19 19.17
C PRO A 198 0.64 19.75 20.63
N GLY A 199 0.96 18.49 20.90
CA GLY A 199 0.88 17.91 22.24
C GLY A 199 -0.48 17.32 22.61
N LEU A 200 -1.50 17.46 21.75
CA LEU A 200 -2.80 16.84 21.99
C LEU A 200 -2.66 15.34 22.21
N ASP A 201 -3.31 14.86 23.28
CA ASP A 201 -3.43 13.43 23.56
C ASP A 201 -4.79 12.95 23.04
N CYS A 202 -4.75 12.00 22.10
CA CYS A 202 -5.93 11.53 21.39
C CYS A 202 -6.08 10.01 21.50
N VAL A 203 -7.32 9.57 21.67
CA VAL A 203 -7.73 8.17 21.58
C VAL A 203 -8.93 8.09 20.63
N SER A 204 -8.88 7.15 19.71
CA SER A 204 -10.01 6.84 18.83
C SER A 204 -10.78 5.65 19.40
N ILE A 205 -12.06 5.83 19.63
CA ILE A 205 -13.00 4.78 20.08
C ILE A 205 -14.28 4.87 19.26
N GLY A 206 -14.98 3.76 19.17
CA GLY A 206 -16.26 3.73 18.47
C GLY A 206 -17.04 2.45 18.72
N PRO A 207 -18.30 2.41 18.29
CA PRO A 207 -19.11 1.21 18.31
C PRO A 207 -18.60 0.16 17.33
N GLN A 208 -19.04 -1.09 17.51
CA GLN A 208 -18.73 -2.19 16.62
C GLN A 208 -19.42 -1.99 15.27
N MET A 209 -18.63 -2.01 14.24
CA MET A 209 -19.08 -1.92 12.84
C MET A 209 -18.67 -3.18 12.07
N HIS A 210 -19.45 -3.53 11.05
CA HIS A 210 -19.20 -4.66 10.16
C HIS A 210 -19.29 -4.17 8.71
N ASP A 211 -18.56 -4.82 7.81
CA ASP A 211 -18.56 -4.56 6.37
C ASP A 211 -18.33 -3.07 6.04
N ILE A 212 -17.43 -2.41 6.79
CA ILE A 212 -17.13 -0.98 6.67
C ILE A 212 -16.71 -0.65 5.22
N HIS A 213 -17.18 0.50 4.71
CA HIS A 213 -16.93 0.96 3.34
C HIS A 213 -17.58 0.10 2.24
N THR A 214 -18.61 -0.65 2.57
CA THR A 214 -19.42 -1.41 1.60
C THR A 214 -20.90 -1.03 1.68
N SER A 215 -21.67 -1.42 0.66
CA SER A 215 -23.13 -1.25 0.68
C SER A 215 -23.84 -2.12 1.73
N ARG A 216 -23.11 -3.00 2.41
CA ARG A 216 -23.63 -3.86 3.49
C ARG A 216 -23.16 -3.42 4.87
N GLU A 217 -22.60 -2.23 4.98
CA GLU A 217 -22.11 -1.67 6.25
C GLU A 217 -23.21 -1.70 7.33
N LYS A 218 -22.85 -2.16 8.51
CA LYS A 218 -23.75 -2.31 9.66
C LYS A 218 -23.12 -1.78 10.92
N LEU A 219 -23.94 -1.18 11.78
CA LEU A 219 -23.60 -0.72 13.11
C LEU A 219 -24.32 -1.57 14.17
N GLU A 220 -23.60 -2.06 15.17
CA GLU A 220 -24.20 -2.79 16.29
C GLU A 220 -24.81 -1.82 17.31
N ILE A 221 -26.14 -1.81 17.43
CA ILE A 221 -26.91 -0.90 18.32
C ILE A 221 -26.46 -1.03 19.78
N ALA A 222 -26.28 -2.27 20.26
CA ALA A 222 -25.87 -2.51 21.64
C ALA A 222 -24.46 -1.95 21.95
N SER A 223 -23.54 -2.02 21.00
CA SER A 223 -22.20 -1.44 21.17
C SER A 223 -22.23 0.07 21.13
N THR A 224 -23.12 0.67 20.34
CA THR A 224 -23.32 2.12 20.32
C THR A 224 -23.74 2.63 21.69
N ARG A 225 -24.67 1.93 22.36
CA ARG A 225 -25.09 2.25 23.72
C ARG A 225 -23.90 2.13 24.70
N ARG A 226 -23.13 1.04 24.65
CA ARG A 226 -21.94 0.85 25.51
C ARG A 226 -20.91 1.94 25.30
N THR A 227 -20.65 2.33 24.03
CA THR A 227 -19.72 3.42 23.71
C THR A 227 -20.20 4.75 24.29
N TRP A 228 -21.49 5.04 24.19
CA TRP A 228 -22.09 6.24 24.80
C TRP A 228 -21.97 6.25 26.33
N GLU A 229 -22.32 5.13 26.98
CA GLU A 229 -22.22 4.99 28.45
C GLU A 229 -20.75 5.15 28.94
N PHE A 230 -19.78 4.74 28.12
CA PHE A 230 -18.35 4.91 28.44
C PHE A 230 -17.86 6.34 28.27
N LEU A 231 -18.49 7.16 27.43
CA LEU A 231 -18.14 8.56 27.21
C LEU A 231 -18.73 9.52 28.26
N LEU A 232 -19.77 9.10 28.98
CA LEU A 232 -20.40 9.86 30.06
C LEU A 232 -19.71 9.64 31.41
#